data_46a704bf9e9cda99d856ab4de63217b7
#
_entry.id   46a704bf9e9cda99d856ab4de63217b7
#
_cell.length_a   1.000
_cell.length_b   1.000
_cell.length_c   1.000
_cell.angle_alpha   90.00
_cell.angle_beta   90.00
_cell.angle_gamma   90.00
#
_symmetry.space_group_name_H-M   'P 1'
#
loop_
_entity.id
_entity.type
_entity.pdbx_description
1 polymer ?
#
loop_
_entity_poly.entity_id
_entity_poly.type
_entity_poly.pdbx_seq_one_letter_code
_entity_poly.pdbx_strand_id
1 'polypeptide(L)' 'MKILVLGGSGFLGSHVSDILTKKGNEVRIFDTKKSKWIKKKQKMYIGNILNIKSLEKAIKGCKIVYNFA' A
#
# COMPACT_ATOMS: atom_id res chain seq x y z
N MET A 1 -4.32 -5.08 -11.69
CA MET A 1 -5.15 -3.98 -11.16
C MET A 1 -4.38 -3.18 -10.14
N LYS A 2 -4.88 -2.02 -9.79
CA LYS A 2 -4.30 -1.20 -8.72
C LYS A 2 -4.91 -1.59 -7.38
N ILE A 3 -4.04 -1.89 -6.42
CA ILE A 3 -4.44 -2.34 -5.08
C ILE A 3 -3.73 -1.48 -4.05
N LEU A 4 -4.49 -1.03 -3.05
CA LEU A 4 -3.93 -0.29 -1.93
C LEU A 4 -3.82 -1.20 -0.72
N VAL A 5 -2.66 -1.17 -0.07
CA VAL A 5 -2.41 -1.91 1.16
C VAL A 5 -2.13 -0.91 2.29
N LEU A 6 -3.10 -0.72 3.17
CA LEU A 6 -2.97 0.11 4.35
C LEU A 6 -2.18 -0.67 5.42
N GLY A 7 -1.17 -0.05 5.98
CA GLY A 7 -0.27 -0.74 6.89
C GLY A 7 0.72 -1.64 6.17
N GLY A 8 1.00 -1.33 4.90
CA GLY A 8 1.83 -2.17 4.05
C GLY A 8 3.32 -2.15 4.38
N SER A 9 3.76 -1.24 5.27
CA SER A 9 5.15 -1.22 5.73
C SER A 9 5.42 -2.19 6.88
N GLY A 10 4.37 -2.74 7.49
CA GLY A 10 4.51 -3.75 8.53
C GLY A 10 4.86 -5.11 7.96
N PHE A 11 5.17 -6.05 8.85
CA PHE A 11 5.58 -7.39 8.43
C PHE A 11 4.53 -8.11 7.58
N LEU A 12 3.31 -8.18 8.08
CA LEU A 12 2.22 -8.86 7.37
C LEU A 12 1.82 -8.12 6.09
N GLY A 13 1.66 -6.80 6.19
CA GLY A 13 1.28 -5.97 5.05
C GLY A 13 2.32 -6.01 3.93
N SER A 14 3.60 -6.03 4.26
CA SER A 14 4.67 -6.13 3.25
C SER A 14 4.64 -7.49 2.55
N HIS A 15 4.37 -8.57 3.29
CA HIS A 15 4.23 -9.91 2.71
C HIS A 15 3.08 -9.98 1.72
N VAL A 16 1.92 -9.46 2.10
CA VAL A 16 0.75 -9.42 1.22
C VAL A 16 1.03 -8.56 -0.01
N SER A 17 1.68 -7.40 0.18
CA SER A 17 2.06 -6.53 -0.92
C SER A 17 2.96 -7.25 -1.93
N ASP A 18 3.92 -8.02 -1.45
CA ASP A 18 4.83 -8.78 -2.31
C ASP A 18 4.09 -9.85 -3.12
N ILE A 19 3.18 -10.58 -2.48
CA ILE A 19 2.39 -11.59 -3.16
C ILE A 19 1.53 -10.95 -4.26
N LEU A 20 0.86 -9.86 -3.96
CA LEU A 20 0.03 -9.14 -4.93
C LEU A 20 0.85 -8.59 -6.10
N THR A 21 2.04 -8.10 -5.81
CA THR A 21 2.96 -7.59 -6.83
C THR A 21 3.41 -8.70 -7.76
N LYS A 22 3.74 -9.87 -7.22
CA LYS A 22 4.14 -11.03 -8.02
C LYS A 22 3.03 -11.52 -8.94
N LYS A 23 1.79 -11.31 -8.56
CA LYS A 23 0.63 -11.67 -9.38
C LYS A 23 0.34 -10.65 -10.49
N GLY A 24 1.16 -9.64 -10.65
CA GLY A 24 1.04 -8.67 -11.71
C GLY A 24 0.25 -7.42 -11.37
N ASN A 25 -0.09 -7.22 -10.10
CA ASN A 25 -0.81 -6.03 -9.67
C ASN A 25 0.13 -4.85 -9.43
N GLU A 26 -0.38 -3.65 -9.67
CA GLU A 26 0.27 -2.42 -9.24
C GLU A 26 -0.13 -2.19 -7.79
N VAL A 27 0.82 -2.27 -6.88
CA VAL A 27 0.54 -2.20 -5.45
C VAL A 27 0.99 -0.85 -4.89
N ARG A 28 0.06 -0.18 -4.21
CA ARG A 28 0.34 1.03 -3.45
C ARG A 28 0.37 0.67 -1.98
N ILE A 29 1.42 1.11 -1.31
CA ILE A 29 1.58 0.89 0.13
C ILE A 29 1.35 2.21 0.83
N PHE A 30 0.46 2.22 1.82
CA PHE A 30 0.18 3.39 2.64
C PHE A 30 0.50 3.08 4.08
N ASP A 31 1.40 3.86 4.66
CA ASP A 31 1.78 3.69 6.06
C ASP A 31 2.38 4.99 6.58
N THR A 32 2.55 5.08 7.90
CA THR A 32 3.21 6.22 8.53
C THR A 32 4.71 6.23 8.31
N LYS A 33 5.29 5.09 8.01
CA LYS A 33 6.72 4.94 7.75
C LYS A 33 6.96 4.24 6.42
N LYS A 34 8.06 4.59 5.75
CA LYS A 34 8.46 3.92 4.52
C LYS A 34 8.77 2.44 4.79
N SER A 35 8.31 1.56 3.91
CA SER A 35 8.63 0.14 4.01
C SER A 35 10.11 -0.10 3.79
N LYS A 36 10.69 -0.97 4.61
CA LYS A 36 12.07 -1.45 4.43
C LYS A 36 12.18 -2.43 3.26
N TRP A 37 11.06 -2.97 2.82
CA TRP A 37 11.01 -4.04 1.81
C TRP A 37 10.33 -3.60 0.53
N ILE A 38 10.33 -2.29 0.22
CA ILE A 38 9.68 -1.78 -0.99
C ILE A 38 10.28 -2.38 -2.25
N LYS A 39 9.44 -2.82 -3.16
CA LYS A 39 9.84 -3.44 -4.42
C LYS A 39 9.57 -2.51 -5.61
N LYS A 40 10.12 -2.86 -6.76
CA LYS A 40 10.09 -2.04 -7.98
C LYS A 40 8.68 -1.62 -8.43
N LYS A 41 7.73 -2.52 -8.38
CA LYS A 41 6.35 -2.26 -8.83
C LYS A 41 5.43 -1.81 -7.71
N GLN A 42 6.00 -1.42 -6.60
CA GLN A 42 5.26 -0.91 -5.45
C GLN A 42 5.49 0.58 -5.32
N LYS A 43 4.43 1.31 -5.00
CA LYS A 43 4.51 2.75 -4.80
C LYS A 43 4.20 3.07 -3.35
N MET A 44 5.09 3.83 -2.71
CA MET A 44 4.97 4.19 -1.31
C MET A 44 4.25 5.51 -1.12
N TYR A 45 3.24 5.51 -0.29
CA TYR A 45 2.54 6.70 0.17
C TYR A 45 2.69 6.79 1.68
N ILE A 46 3.32 7.84 2.15
CA ILE A 46 3.50 8.07 3.59
C ILE A 46 2.45 9.03 4.09
N GLY A 47 1.71 8.61 5.11
CA GLY A 47 0.68 9.43 5.70
C GLY A 47 -0.01 8.72 6.84
N ASN A 48 -0.97 9.41 7.44
CA ASN A 48 -1.80 8.88 8.50
C ASN A 48 -3.20 8.61 7.96
N ILE A 49 -3.78 7.45 8.26
CA ILE A 49 -5.13 7.10 7.81
C ILE A 49 -6.19 8.07 8.33
N LEU A 50 -5.89 8.82 9.38
CA LEU A 50 -6.77 9.87 9.89
C LEU A 50 -6.72 11.15 9.03
N ASN A 51 -5.75 11.27 8.14
CA ASN A 51 -5.66 12.37 7.20
C ASN A 51 -6.37 11.98 5.91
N ILE A 52 -7.59 12.48 5.75
CA ILE A 52 -8.46 12.10 4.63
C ILE A 52 -7.83 12.44 3.28
N LYS A 53 -7.18 13.59 3.16
CA LYS A 53 -6.57 14.01 1.90
C LYS A 53 -5.44 13.08 1.47
N SER A 54 -4.61 12.64 2.41
CA SER A 54 -3.54 11.69 2.12
C SER A 54 -4.10 10.35 1.67
N LEU A 55 -5.16 9.89 2.36
CA LEU A 55 -5.81 8.63 2.05
C LEU A 55 -6.49 8.68 0.68
N GLU A 56 -7.17 9.77 0.35
CA GLU A 56 -7.82 9.95 -0.94
C GLU A 56 -6.82 9.87 -2.10
N LYS A 57 -5.64 10.48 -1.93
CA LYS A 57 -4.58 10.40 -2.93
C LYS A 57 -4.13 8.97 -3.18
N ALA A 58 -3.94 8.22 -2.09
CA ALA A 58 -3.45 6.84 -2.18
C ALA A 58 -4.49 5.89 -2.77
N ILE A 59 -5.77 6.12 -2.46
CA ILE A 59 -6.86 5.24 -2.86
C ILE A 59 -7.34 5.47 -4.29
N LYS A 60 -7.05 6.64 -4.86
CA LYS A 60 -7.57 7.04 -6.18
C LYS A 60 -7.16 6.05 -7.25
N GLY A 61 -8.16 5.48 -7.93
CA GLY A 61 -7.95 4.50 -9.00
C GLY A 61 -7.70 3.08 -8.52
N CYS A 62 -7.66 2.84 -7.21
CA CYS A 62 -7.51 1.49 -6.68
C CYS A 62 -8.83 0.73 -6.72
N LYS A 63 -8.77 -0.53 -7.09
CA LYS A 63 -9.93 -1.43 -7.14
C LYS A 63 -10.19 -2.12 -5.82
N ILE A 64 -9.12 -2.42 -5.08
CA ILE A 64 -9.18 -3.18 -3.83
C ILE A 64 -8.33 -2.47 -2.79
N VAL A 65 -8.79 -2.51 -1.55
CA VAL A 65 -8.05 -2.00 -0.40
C VAL A 65 -7.95 -3.11 0.64
N TYR A 66 -6.71 -3.46 1.00
CA TYR A 66 -6.44 -4.35 2.12
C TYR A 66 -6.00 -3.51 3.31
N ASN A 67 -6.60 -3.75 4.47
CA ASN A 67 -6.31 -2.95 5.67
C ASN A 67 -5.60 -3.78 6.73
N PHE A 68 -4.33 -3.47 6.96
CA PHE A 68 -3.49 -4.05 8.01
C PHE A 68 -3.05 -3.01 9.02
N ALA A 69 -3.66 -1.84 8.99
CA ALA A 69 -3.33 -0.75 9.91
C ALA A 69 -3.92 -0.97 11.31
#